data_33366ec77a51b81ba63673ec128fb654
#
_entry.id   33366ec77a51b81ba63673ec128fb654
#
_cell.length_a   1.000
_cell.length_b   1.000
_cell.length_c   1.000
_cell.angle_alpha   90.00
_cell.angle_beta   90.00
_cell.angle_gamma   90.00
#
_symmetry.space_group_name_H-M   'P 1'
#
loop_
_entity.id
_entity.type
_entity.pdbx_description
1 polymer ?
#
loop_
_entity_poly.entity_id
_entity_poly.type
_entity_poly.pdbx_seq_one_letter_code
_entity_poly.pdbx_strand_id
1 'polypeptide(L)'
;MPFISGRCYNPFKRKGRKTRMNLDGLLVVDKSEGMTSLDVVREIKARFSIKKAGHIGTLDPFATGVLPVVINEATKLVPFLKDDPKHYEGVLKIGEETDTDDLTGKMIRKGSGEHLSPDMIRTIFKSFIGRIRQVPPMYSAVKVNGKPLYRMARMGIEVERKEREIEIFDLQIEKIAFPMVYFKISCSKGTYIRSLARDIGREIGCGAHLVSLRRTQSGPFTIEQAIPLSKVKALQSEEALRSCLIPLKEALFDLPEMIGDDSLVRKVRYGKEMVARDLDPDTLPPFEEKQWLKMSSPEDGLVAILQSAIRRGEIGAVGPDRVVFRPIRVFQNEKTVRKEESI
;
A
#
# COMPACT_ATOMS: atom_id res chain seq x y z
N MET A 1 21.53 -72.12 19.77
CA MET A 1 22.07 -71.14 18.80
C MET A 1 21.06 -70.02 18.62
N PRO A 2 21.31 -68.82 19.16
CA PRO A 2 20.39 -67.68 18.96
C PRO A 2 20.81 -66.85 17.75
N PHE A 3 19.80 -66.50 16.93
CA PHE A 3 19.93 -65.58 15.80
C PHE A 3 20.08 -64.12 16.30
N ILE A 4 21.18 -63.51 15.90
CA ILE A 4 21.45 -62.06 16.12
C ILE A 4 20.84 -61.30 14.96
N SER A 5 19.78 -60.51 15.22
CA SER A 5 19.21 -59.59 14.24
C SER A 5 20.02 -58.31 14.22
N GLY A 6 20.82 -58.14 13.15
CA GLY A 6 21.55 -56.92 12.91
C GLY A 6 20.64 -55.77 12.50
N ARG A 7 20.56 -54.72 13.32
CA ARG A 7 19.97 -53.42 12.95
C ARG A 7 20.93 -52.74 12.01
N CYS A 8 20.58 -52.61 10.75
CA CYS A 8 21.28 -51.73 9.79
C CYS A 8 21.12 -50.27 10.25
N TYR A 9 22.19 -49.68 10.71
CA TYR A 9 22.32 -48.25 10.97
C TYR A 9 22.39 -47.51 9.60
N ASN A 10 21.35 -46.71 9.29
CA ASN A 10 21.28 -45.91 8.06
C ASN A 10 21.66 -44.45 8.39
N PRO A 11 22.89 -44.00 8.03
CA PRO A 11 23.41 -42.68 8.39
C PRO A 11 22.96 -41.54 7.47
N PHE A 12 22.04 -41.76 6.52
CA PHE A 12 21.62 -40.75 5.56
C PHE A 12 20.16 -40.37 5.69
N LYS A 13 19.80 -39.66 6.77
CA LYS A 13 18.63 -38.78 6.80
C LYS A 13 18.88 -37.56 7.69
N ARG A 14 19.90 -36.82 7.44
CA ARG A 14 19.89 -35.39 7.76
C ARG A 14 19.07 -34.70 6.66
N LYS A 15 17.78 -34.48 6.89
CA LYS A 15 16.99 -33.48 6.16
C LYS A 15 17.74 -32.17 6.31
N GLY A 16 18.45 -31.75 5.28
CA GLY A 16 19.04 -30.42 5.20
C GLY A 16 17.94 -29.42 5.50
N ARG A 17 18.04 -28.70 6.62
CA ARG A 17 17.20 -27.53 6.88
C ARG A 17 17.47 -26.56 5.73
N LYS A 18 16.58 -26.52 4.74
CA LYS A 18 16.58 -25.45 3.74
C LYS A 18 16.58 -24.15 4.53
N THR A 19 17.64 -23.39 4.41
CA THR A 19 17.73 -22.04 4.95
C THR A 19 16.59 -21.25 4.33
N ARG A 20 15.53 -21.01 5.09
CA ARG A 20 14.36 -20.27 4.61
C ARG A 20 14.83 -18.84 4.38
N MET A 21 14.88 -18.42 3.13
CA MET A 21 15.29 -17.06 2.79
C MET A 21 14.19 -16.09 3.15
N ASN A 22 14.56 -14.95 3.74
CA ASN A 22 13.60 -13.90 4.09
C ASN A 22 13.02 -13.28 2.83
N LEU A 23 11.71 -13.38 2.68
CA LEU A 23 10.92 -12.70 1.66
C LEU A 23 10.38 -11.38 2.24
N ASP A 24 11.28 -10.46 2.57
CA ASP A 24 10.91 -9.13 3.08
C ASP A 24 10.93 -8.12 1.94
N GLY A 25 9.83 -7.44 1.69
CA GLY A 25 9.76 -6.46 0.62
C GLY A 25 8.34 -6.10 0.22
N LEU A 26 8.24 -5.26 -0.80
CA LEU A 26 7.00 -4.81 -1.37
C LEU A 26 6.86 -5.33 -2.80
N LEU A 27 5.72 -5.95 -3.10
CA LEU A 27 5.36 -6.43 -4.43
C LEU A 27 4.28 -5.53 -5.03
N VAL A 28 4.53 -4.96 -6.20
CA VAL A 28 3.50 -4.22 -6.93
C VAL A 28 2.76 -5.19 -7.84
N VAL A 29 1.47 -5.43 -7.56
CA VAL A 29 0.65 -6.38 -8.30
C VAL A 29 -0.32 -5.64 -9.21
N ASP A 30 -0.42 -6.05 -10.46
CA ASP A 30 -1.56 -5.69 -11.32
C ASP A 30 -2.73 -6.62 -10.98
N LYS A 31 -3.67 -6.10 -10.18
CA LYS A 31 -4.86 -6.84 -9.75
C LYS A 31 -5.82 -7.04 -10.92
N SER A 32 -6.23 -8.26 -11.14
CA SER A 32 -7.29 -8.59 -12.09
C SER A 32 -8.68 -8.25 -11.54
N GLU A 33 -9.64 -8.10 -12.43
CA GLU A 33 -11.06 -7.99 -12.10
C GLU A 33 -11.60 -9.23 -11.36
N GLY A 34 -12.65 -9.06 -10.57
CA GLY A 34 -13.39 -10.14 -9.89
C GLY A 34 -12.81 -10.55 -8.53
N MET A 35 -11.62 -10.10 -8.16
CA MET A 35 -10.96 -10.42 -6.89
C MET A 35 -10.96 -9.24 -5.93
N THR A 36 -11.14 -9.50 -4.64
CA THR A 36 -10.85 -8.48 -3.61
C THR A 36 -9.34 -8.31 -3.44
N SER A 37 -8.92 -7.14 -2.94
CA SER A 37 -7.50 -6.90 -2.59
C SER A 37 -6.98 -7.91 -1.55
N LEU A 38 -7.86 -8.39 -0.66
CA LEU A 38 -7.52 -9.40 0.34
C LEU A 38 -7.31 -10.79 -0.30
N ASP A 39 -8.07 -11.15 -1.33
CA ASP A 39 -7.89 -12.43 -2.03
C ASP A 39 -6.55 -12.48 -2.74
N VAL A 40 -6.11 -11.37 -3.36
CA VAL A 40 -4.75 -11.26 -3.93
C VAL A 40 -3.68 -11.55 -2.87
N VAL A 41 -3.81 -10.93 -1.68
CA VAL A 41 -2.87 -11.16 -0.57
C VAL A 41 -2.92 -12.62 -0.12
N ARG A 42 -4.10 -13.23 -0.02
CA ARG A 42 -4.27 -14.65 0.39
C ARG A 42 -3.62 -15.61 -0.60
N GLU A 43 -3.80 -15.39 -1.89
CA GLU A 43 -3.19 -16.21 -2.94
C GLU A 43 -1.66 -16.16 -2.90
N ILE A 44 -1.08 -14.96 -2.78
CA ILE A 44 0.38 -14.79 -2.65
C ILE A 44 0.90 -15.48 -1.38
N LYS A 45 0.21 -15.30 -0.26
CA LYS A 45 0.57 -15.96 1.00
C LYS A 45 0.55 -17.48 0.90
N ALA A 46 -0.51 -18.04 0.31
CA ALA A 46 -0.64 -19.49 0.13
C ALA A 46 0.43 -20.05 -0.80
N ARG A 47 0.69 -19.38 -1.93
CA ARG A 47 1.65 -19.82 -2.95
C ARG A 47 3.08 -19.91 -2.43
N PHE A 48 3.50 -18.96 -1.59
CA PHE A 48 4.89 -18.85 -1.10
C PHE A 48 5.01 -19.10 0.42
N SER A 49 3.98 -19.66 1.07
CA SER A 49 3.96 -19.93 2.52
C SER A 49 4.35 -18.71 3.37
N ILE A 50 3.95 -17.50 2.94
CA ILE A 50 4.27 -16.24 3.61
C ILE A 50 3.45 -16.13 4.91
N LYS A 51 4.11 -15.82 6.03
CA LYS A 51 3.46 -15.71 7.33
C LYS A 51 2.63 -14.44 7.45
N LYS A 52 3.16 -13.31 7.01
CA LYS A 52 2.54 -11.99 7.17
C LYS A 52 2.57 -11.22 5.86
N ALA A 53 1.41 -10.77 5.40
CA ALA A 53 1.31 -9.85 4.27
C ALA A 53 0.05 -8.99 4.42
N GLY A 54 0.07 -7.84 3.74
CA GLY A 54 -1.03 -6.90 3.64
C GLY A 54 -0.98 -6.15 2.32
N HIS A 55 -1.96 -5.29 2.07
CA HIS A 55 -1.95 -4.40 0.90
C HIS A 55 -2.09 -2.95 1.32
N ILE A 56 -1.69 -2.03 0.43
CA ILE A 56 -1.83 -0.59 0.62
C ILE A 56 -2.86 -0.08 -0.38
N GLY A 57 -3.89 0.60 0.15
CA GLY A 57 -4.97 1.16 -0.68
C GLY A 57 -5.83 0.09 -1.35
N THR A 58 -6.97 -0.22 -0.75
CA THR A 58 -7.94 -1.19 -1.27
C THR A 58 -8.40 -0.84 -2.68
N LEU A 59 -8.53 -1.84 -3.54
CA LEU A 59 -9.25 -1.80 -4.81
C LEU A 59 -10.53 -2.62 -4.66
N ASP A 60 -11.63 -2.10 -5.23
CA ASP A 60 -12.90 -2.82 -5.32
C ASP A 60 -12.76 -4.08 -6.18
N PRO A 61 -13.65 -5.09 -6.04
CA PRO A 61 -13.54 -6.33 -6.81
C PRO A 61 -13.54 -6.12 -8.33
N PHE A 62 -14.39 -5.24 -8.86
CA PHE A 62 -14.46 -4.94 -10.28
C PHE A 62 -13.29 -4.09 -10.79
N ALA A 63 -12.62 -3.32 -9.89
CA ALA A 63 -11.49 -2.48 -10.27
C ALA A 63 -10.22 -3.31 -10.48
N THR A 64 -9.36 -2.84 -11.40
CA THR A 64 -8.09 -3.48 -11.77
C THR A 64 -6.90 -2.56 -11.48
N GLY A 65 -5.68 -3.05 -11.71
CA GLY A 65 -4.46 -2.23 -11.72
C GLY A 65 -3.64 -2.31 -10.43
N VAL A 66 -2.86 -1.28 -10.17
CA VAL A 66 -1.80 -1.22 -9.17
C VAL A 66 -2.29 -1.51 -7.76
N LEU A 67 -1.83 -2.60 -7.18
CA LEU A 67 -2.05 -2.98 -5.77
C LEU A 67 -0.71 -3.29 -5.10
N PRO A 68 -0.14 -2.36 -4.31
CA PRO A 68 1.06 -2.64 -3.56
C PRO A 68 0.77 -3.63 -2.42
N VAL A 69 1.53 -4.72 -2.38
CA VAL A 69 1.43 -5.79 -1.37
C VAL A 69 2.71 -5.80 -0.54
N VAL A 70 2.59 -5.63 0.76
CA VAL A 70 3.71 -5.65 1.71
C VAL A 70 3.85 -7.05 2.32
N ILE A 71 5.09 -7.57 2.35
CA ILE A 71 5.40 -8.95 2.75
C ILE A 71 6.32 -8.93 3.96
N ASN A 72 5.97 -9.70 5.00
CA ASN A 72 6.70 -9.90 6.25
C ASN A 72 7.12 -8.57 6.90
N GLU A 73 8.42 -8.28 7.02
CA GLU A 73 8.92 -7.04 7.65
C GLU A 73 8.41 -5.77 6.96
N ALA A 74 8.13 -5.81 5.65
CA ALA A 74 7.55 -4.67 4.94
C ALA A 74 6.18 -4.24 5.49
N THR A 75 5.46 -5.10 6.20
CA THR A 75 4.21 -4.71 6.87
C THR A 75 4.39 -3.63 7.93
N LYS A 76 5.61 -3.50 8.46
CA LYS A 76 5.97 -2.44 9.42
C LYS A 76 6.16 -1.09 8.75
N LEU A 77 6.36 -1.05 7.42
CA LEU A 77 6.57 0.17 6.65
C LEU A 77 5.28 0.95 6.36
N VAL A 78 4.11 0.30 6.43
CA VAL A 78 2.83 0.88 6.01
C VAL A 78 2.57 2.30 6.54
N PRO A 79 2.86 2.63 7.82
CA PRO A 79 2.65 3.99 8.33
C PRO A 79 3.59 5.05 7.73
N PHE A 80 4.69 4.63 7.10
CA PHE A 80 5.76 5.49 6.60
C PHE A 80 5.78 5.62 5.09
N LEU A 81 4.96 4.80 4.40
CA LEU A 81 4.89 4.80 2.94
C LEU A 81 3.96 5.91 2.46
N LYS A 82 4.41 6.65 1.46
CA LYS A 82 3.55 7.57 0.73
C LYS A 82 2.60 6.76 -0.15
N ASP A 83 1.31 6.98 0.01
CA ASP A 83 0.27 6.34 -0.81
C ASP A 83 -0.58 7.36 -1.60
N ASP A 84 -0.10 8.59 -1.71
CA ASP A 84 -0.63 9.70 -2.51
C ASP A 84 0.40 10.19 -3.55
N PRO A 85 -0.06 10.73 -4.69
CA PRO A 85 -1.43 10.70 -5.23
C PRO A 85 -1.83 9.31 -5.75
N LYS A 86 -3.12 9.13 -6.05
CA LYS A 86 -3.65 7.97 -6.77
C LYS A 86 -4.16 8.39 -8.14
N HIS A 87 -3.76 7.64 -9.16
CA HIS A 87 -4.21 7.88 -10.53
C HIS A 87 -5.08 6.72 -11.00
N TYR A 88 -6.15 7.07 -11.68
CA TYR A 88 -7.07 6.09 -12.25
C TYR A 88 -7.46 6.47 -13.68
N GLU A 89 -7.73 5.44 -14.46
CA GLU A 89 -8.52 5.50 -15.68
C GLU A 89 -9.88 4.86 -15.43
N GLY A 90 -10.96 5.48 -15.88
CA GLY A 90 -12.30 4.99 -15.61
C GLY A 90 -13.27 5.23 -16.75
N VAL A 91 -14.36 4.48 -16.72
CA VAL A 91 -15.49 4.69 -17.60
C VAL A 91 -16.75 4.88 -16.76
N LEU A 92 -17.39 6.00 -16.94
CA LEU A 92 -18.65 6.36 -16.30
C LEU A 92 -19.77 6.20 -17.32
N LYS A 93 -20.88 5.59 -16.90
CA LYS A 93 -22.14 5.51 -17.69
C LYS A 93 -23.13 6.52 -17.15
N ILE A 94 -23.53 7.45 -17.99
CA ILE A 94 -24.56 8.46 -17.69
C ILE A 94 -25.96 7.88 -17.95
N GLY A 95 -26.96 8.34 -17.18
CA GLY A 95 -28.37 7.99 -17.36
C GLY A 95 -28.83 6.82 -16.49
N GLU A 96 -27.97 6.23 -15.68
CA GLU A 96 -28.34 5.14 -14.76
C GLU A 96 -27.61 5.29 -13.44
N GLU A 97 -28.29 5.15 -12.31
CA GLU A 97 -27.70 5.10 -10.96
C GLU A 97 -27.93 3.70 -10.37
N THR A 98 -26.90 3.14 -9.72
CA THR A 98 -26.97 1.84 -9.05
C THR A 98 -26.76 1.97 -7.54
N ASP A 99 -27.21 0.99 -6.76
CA ASP A 99 -27.10 0.98 -5.30
C ASP A 99 -25.68 0.82 -4.78
N THR A 100 -24.73 0.38 -5.64
CA THR A 100 -23.30 0.26 -5.33
C THR A 100 -22.47 1.39 -5.91
N ASP A 101 -23.06 2.30 -6.67
CA ASP A 101 -22.40 3.34 -7.47
C ASP A 101 -21.47 2.76 -8.57
N ASP A 102 -21.56 1.44 -8.88
CA ASP A 102 -20.79 0.73 -9.92
C ASP A 102 -21.65 -0.30 -10.68
N LEU A 103 -21.05 -0.93 -11.71
CA LEU A 103 -21.73 -1.90 -12.57
C LEU A 103 -22.26 -3.15 -11.86
N THR A 104 -21.82 -3.43 -10.64
CA THR A 104 -22.21 -4.65 -9.91
C THR A 104 -23.53 -4.49 -9.15
N GLY A 105 -24.00 -3.25 -9.01
CA GLY A 105 -25.20 -2.91 -8.26
C GLY A 105 -26.49 -3.09 -9.07
N LYS A 106 -27.61 -3.07 -8.33
CA LYS A 106 -28.93 -3.00 -8.94
C LYS A 106 -29.23 -1.56 -9.36
N MET A 107 -29.81 -1.39 -10.54
CA MET A 107 -30.26 -0.08 -11.00
C MET A 107 -31.39 0.43 -10.08
N ILE A 108 -31.20 1.62 -9.51
CA ILE A 108 -32.16 2.28 -8.62
C ILE A 108 -32.82 3.50 -9.26
N ARG A 109 -32.17 4.08 -10.29
CA ARG A 109 -32.69 5.24 -11.02
C ARG A 109 -32.28 5.15 -12.49
N LYS A 110 -33.18 5.54 -13.38
CA LYS A 110 -32.93 5.74 -14.80
C LYS A 110 -33.38 7.14 -15.20
N GLY A 111 -32.50 7.88 -15.89
CA GLY A 111 -32.80 9.22 -16.40
C GLY A 111 -32.49 9.33 -17.87
N SER A 112 -33.12 10.29 -18.55
CA SER A 112 -32.79 10.62 -19.96
C SER A 112 -31.63 11.62 -19.98
N GLY A 113 -30.61 11.34 -20.79
CA GLY A 113 -29.51 12.25 -21.06
C GLY A 113 -29.64 12.99 -22.41
N GLU A 114 -30.82 13.00 -23.03
CA GLU A 114 -31.02 13.59 -24.38
C GLU A 114 -30.71 15.09 -24.47
N HIS A 115 -30.79 15.80 -23.32
CA HIS A 115 -30.50 17.23 -23.22
C HIS A 115 -29.02 17.55 -23.04
N LEU A 116 -28.15 16.54 -22.89
CA LEU A 116 -26.74 16.74 -22.54
C LEU A 116 -25.90 17.01 -23.77
N SER A 117 -25.20 18.14 -23.76
CA SER A 117 -24.12 18.40 -24.70
C SER A 117 -22.76 17.95 -24.13
N PRO A 118 -21.78 17.65 -25.00
CA PRO A 118 -20.40 17.36 -24.55
C PRO A 118 -19.81 18.48 -23.71
N ASP A 119 -20.13 19.74 -23.99
CA ASP A 119 -19.59 20.88 -23.25
C ASP A 119 -20.19 21.02 -21.85
N MET A 120 -21.48 20.70 -21.68
CA MET A 120 -22.10 20.60 -20.35
C MET A 120 -21.42 19.55 -19.49
N ILE A 121 -21.18 18.36 -20.06
CA ILE A 121 -20.47 17.26 -19.36
C ILE A 121 -19.08 17.72 -18.97
N ARG A 122 -18.31 18.36 -19.85
CA ARG A 122 -16.96 18.87 -19.56
C ARG A 122 -16.98 19.93 -18.44
N THR A 123 -17.97 20.81 -18.44
CA THR A 123 -18.12 21.86 -17.42
C THR A 123 -18.38 21.25 -16.07
N ILE A 124 -19.28 20.26 -15.97
CA ILE A 124 -19.60 19.56 -14.75
C ILE A 124 -18.37 18.79 -14.21
N PHE A 125 -17.64 18.08 -15.08
CA PHE A 125 -16.41 17.39 -14.66
C PHE A 125 -15.38 18.35 -14.07
N LYS A 126 -15.20 19.53 -14.68
CA LYS A 126 -14.27 20.55 -14.19
C LYS A 126 -14.64 21.09 -12.80
N SER A 127 -15.93 21.18 -12.45
CA SER A 127 -16.36 21.67 -11.14
C SER A 127 -15.99 20.76 -9.96
N PHE A 128 -15.61 19.50 -10.22
CA PHE A 128 -15.13 18.56 -9.21
C PHE A 128 -13.63 18.65 -8.93
N ILE A 129 -12.87 19.46 -9.69
CA ILE A 129 -11.43 19.64 -9.45
C ILE A 129 -11.22 20.53 -8.20
N GLY A 130 -10.24 20.15 -7.37
CA GLY A 130 -9.93 20.83 -6.11
C GLY A 130 -10.42 20.09 -4.89
N ARG A 131 -10.60 20.83 -3.79
CA ARG A 131 -11.09 20.27 -2.52
C ARG A 131 -12.59 20.19 -2.50
N ILE A 132 -13.11 19.00 -2.31
CA ILE A 132 -14.55 18.72 -2.24
C ILE A 132 -14.88 17.86 -1.03
N ARG A 133 -16.14 17.88 -0.61
CA ARG A 133 -16.68 16.96 0.39
C ARG A 133 -17.36 15.79 -0.30
N GLN A 134 -17.05 14.58 0.14
CA GLN A 134 -17.58 13.35 -0.41
C GLN A 134 -18.16 12.46 0.68
N VAL A 135 -19.36 11.94 0.44
CA VAL A 135 -19.97 10.89 1.29
C VAL A 135 -19.46 9.53 0.81
N PRO A 136 -18.72 8.76 1.65
CA PRO A 136 -18.26 7.43 1.28
C PRO A 136 -19.41 6.49 0.90
N PRO A 137 -19.23 5.52 -0.03
CA PRO A 137 -20.29 4.58 -0.37
C PRO A 137 -20.55 3.61 0.80
N MET A 138 -21.77 3.04 0.86
CA MET A 138 -22.11 2.01 1.85
C MET A 138 -21.23 0.78 1.74
N TYR A 139 -20.87 0.40 0.52
CA TYR A 139 -19.92 -0.70 0.25
C TYR A 139 -18.46 -0.23 0.37
N SER A 140 -18.05 0.16 1.60
CA SER A 140 -16.68 0.60 1.89
C SER A 140 -16.11 -0.03 3.16
N ALA A 141 -14.78 0.04 3.32
CA ALA A 141 -14.07 -0.41 4.53
C ALA A 141 -14.12 0.59 5.69
N VAL A 142 -14.79 1.74 5.52
CA VAL A 142 -15.00 2.72 6.58
C VAL A 142 -15.75 2.07 7.73
N LYS A 143 -15.29 2.34 8.96
CA LYS A 143 -15.93 1.80 10.16
C LYS A 143 -16.83 2.86 10.82
N VAL A 144 -18.04 2.45 11.15
CA VAL A 144 -18.97 3.19 12.00
C VAL A 144 -19.25 2.31 13.23
N ASN A 145 -19.03 2.84 14.42
CA ASN A 145 -19.16 2.10 15.68
C ASN A 145 -18.37 0.77 15.68
N GLY A 146 -17.12 0.80 15.12
CA GLY A 146 -16.24 -0.37 15.05
C GLY A 146 -16.56 -1.39 13.95
N LYS A 147 -17.70 -1.29 13.27
CA LYS A 147 -18.15 -2.21 12.21
C LYS A 147 -17.92 -1.61 10.82
N PRO A 148 -17.31 -2.33 9.85
CA PRO A 148 -17.16 -1.85 8.48
C PRO A 148 -18.52 -1.66 7.80
N LEU A 149 -18.67 -0.55 7.04
CA LEU A 149 -19.91 -0.21 6.32
C LEU A 149 -20.37 -1.33 5.36
N TYR A 150 -19.44 -1.97 4.63
CA TYR A 150 -19.80 -3.04 3.70
C TYR A 150 -20.50 -4.24 4.37
N ARG A 151 -20.22 -4.51 5.66
CA ARG A 151 -20.92 -5.58 6.41
C ARG A 151 -22.36 -5.18 6.71
N MET A 152 -22.58 -3.92 7.07
CA MET A 152 -23.92 -3.39 7.31
C MET A 152 -24.74 -3.33 6.02
N ALA A 153 -24.12 -2.88 4.92
CA ALA A 153 -24.74 -2.86 3.60
C ALA A 153 -25.24 -4.26 3.16
N ARG A 154 -24.41 -5.31 3.36
CA ARG A 154 -24.81 -6.71 3.08
C ARG A 154 -25.98 -7.21 3.92
N MET A 155 -26.21 -6.63 5.09
CA MET A 155 -27.35 -6.93 5.97
C MET A 155 -28.57 -6.04 5.66
N GLY A 156 -28.51 -5.21 4.63
CA GLY A 156 -29.56 -4.26 4.29
C GLY A 156 -29.68 -3.08 5.27
N ILE A 157 -28.68 -2.87 6.14
CA ILE A 157 -28.67 -1.79 7.12
C ILE A 157 -28.02 -0.56 6.49
N GLU A 158 -28.79 0.49 6.31
CA GLU A 158 -28.28 1.80 5.91
C GLU A 158 -27.95 2.63 7.14
N VAL A 159 -26.79 3.31 7.14
CA VAL A 159 -26.37 4.19 8.23
C VAL A 159 -25.94 5.54 7.68
N GLU A 160 -26.13 6.57 8.48
CA GLU A 160 -25.62 7.90 8.17
C GLU A 160 -24.09 7.86 8.06
N ARG A 161 -23.56 8.46 7.00
CA ARG A 161 -22.13 8.52 6.69
C ARG A 161 -21.64 9.95 6.72
N LYS A 162 -20.63 10.20 7.53
CA LYS A 162 -20.01 11.51 7.59
C LYS A 162 -19.25 11.81 6.30
N GLU A 163 -19.46 13.01 5.80
CA GLU A 163 -18.66 13.56 4.70
C GLU A 163 -17.17 13.60 5.08
N ARG A 164 -16.32 13.48 4.07
CA ARG A 164 -14.87 13.60 4.19
C ARG A 164 -14.37 14.58 3.17
N GLU A 165 -13.43 15.41 3.57
CA GLU A 165 -12.69 16.25 2.64
C GLU A 165 -11.72 15.36 1.84
N ILE A 166 -11.75 15.52 0.53
CA ILE A 166 -10.84 14.90 -0.44
C ILE A 166 -10.37 15.97 -1.42
N GLU A 167 -9.29 15.68 -2.13
CA GLU A 167 -8.76 16.58 -3.15
C GLU A 167 -8.63 15.86 -4.47
N ILE A 168 -9.20 16.43 -5.52
CA ILE A 168 -9.05 16.00 -6.90
C ILE A 168 -8.04 16.95 -7.55
N PHE A 169 -6.83 16.45 -7.77
CA PHE A 169 -5.73 17.25 -8.33
C PHE A 169 -5.93 17.52 -9.82
N ASP A 170 -6.51 16.52 -10.53
CA ASP A 170 -6.81 16.60 -11.95
C ASP A 170 -7.92 15.64 -12.32
N LEU A 171 -8.78 16.03 -13.28
CA LEU A 171 -9.87 15.22 -13.82
C LEU A 171 -10.08 15.56 -15.30
N GLN A 172 -9.66 14.67 -16.18
CA GLN A 172 -9.67 14.86 -17.62
C GLN A 172 -10.63 13.89 -18.29
N ILE A 173 -11.48 14.40 -19.17
CA ILE A 173 -12.27 13.57 -20.10
C ILE A 173 -11.42 13.26 -21.32
N GLU A 174 -11.19 11.97 -21.56
CA GLU A 174 -10.48 11.52 -22.76
C GLU A 174 -11.42 11.36 -23.95
N LYS A 175 -12.62 10.83 -23.71
CA LYS A 175 -13.60 10.58 -24.76
C LYS A 175 -15.02 10.61 -24.20
N ILE A 176 -15.94 11.20 -24.94
CA ILE A 176 -17.39 11.08 -24.72
C ILE A 176 -17.95 10.24 -25.88
N ALA A 177 -18.49 9.07 -25.55
CA ALA A 177 -19.22 8.19 -26.46
C ALA A 177 -20.53 7.81 -25.77
N PHE A 178 -21.46 8.78 -25.75
CA PHE A 178 -22.71 8.68 -25.00
C PHE A 178 -23.39 7.31 -25.10
N PRO A 179 -23.80 6.68 -24.00
CA PRO A 179 -23.82 7.19 -22.62
C PRO A 179 -22.50 7.02 -21.83
N MET A 180 -21.40 6.61 -22.45
CA MET A 180 -20.11 6.37 -21.82
C MET A 180 -19.21 7.59 -21.86
N VAL A 181 -18.58 7.91 -20.71
CA VAL A 181 -17.55 8.94 -20.57
C VAL A 181 -16.28 8.30 -20.05
N TYR A 182 -15.22 8.38 -20.83
CA TYR A 182 -13.88 7.89 -20.50
C TYR A 182 -13.08 9.02 -19.87
N PHE A 183 -12.48 8.76 -18.73
CA PHE A 183 -11.76 9.80 -17.98
C PHE A 183 -10.49 9.29 -17.30
N LYS A 184 -9.59 10.24 -17.02
CA LYS A 184 -8.43 10.07 -16.14
C LYS A 184 -8.59 10.99 -14.94
N ILE A 185 -8.15 10.50 -13.77
CA ILE A 185 -8.21 11.26 -12.53
C ILE A 185 -6.95 11.08 -11.72
N SER A 186 -6.48 12.19 -11.12
CA SER A 186 -5.49 12.21 -10.06
C SER A 186 -6.14 12.75 -8.79
N CYS A 187 -6.04 12.02 -7.67
CA CYS A 187 -6.73 12.39 -6.44
C CYS A 187 -5.97 11.95 -5.17
N SER A 188 -6.37 12.54 -4.05
CA SER A 188 -5.87 12.19 -2.72
C SER A 188 -6.36 10.81 -2.28
N LYS A 189 -5.66 10.21 -1.32
CA LYS A 189 -6.13 8.99 -0.63
C LYS A 189 -7.49 9.20 0.02
N GLY A 190 -8.26 8.13 0.10
CA GLY A 190 -9.60 8.17 0.67
C GLY A 190 -10.68 8.63 -0.32
N THR A 191 -10.33 9.06 -1.52
CA THR A 191 -11.27 9.35 -2.60
C THR A 191 -11.91 8.06 -3.11
N TYR A 192 -13.24 8.02 -3.15
CA TYR A 192 -14.04 6.95 -3.72
C TYR A 192 -14.49 7.35 -5.13
N ILE A 193 -13.90 6.74 -6.15
CA ILE A 193 -14.24 7.06 -7.55
C ILE A 193 -15.69 6.69 -7.87
N ARG A 194 -16.24 5.68 -7.21
CA ARG A 194 -17.67 5.33 -7.29
C ARG A 194 -18.58 6.45 -6.80
N SER A 195 -18.29 7.02 -5.62
CA SER A 195 -19.04 8.17 -5.12
C SER A 195 -18.89 9.39 -6.01
N LEU A 196 -17.70 9.62 -6.59
CA LEU A 196 -17.51 10.71 -7.56
C LEU A 196 -18.40 10.48 -8.80
N ALA A 197 -18.49 9.25 -9.30
CA ALA A 197 -19.37 8.92 -10.44
C ALA A 197 -20.85 9.23 -10.14
N ARG A 198 -21.32 8.80 -8.95
CA ARG A 198 -22.66 9.14 -8.46
C ARG A 198 -22.88 10.65 -8.35
N ASP A 199 -21.94 11.36 -7.73
CA ASP A 199 -22.09 12.80 -7.47
C ASP A 199 -22.07 13.60 -8.80
N ILE A 200 -21.20 13.24 -9.76
CA ILE A 200 -21.23 13.76 -11.13
C ILE A 200 -22.59 13.47 -11.80
N GLY A 201 -23.10 12.24 -11.69
CA GLY A 201 -24.38 11.86 -12.28
C GLY A 201 -25.57 12.64 -11.70
N ARG A 202 -25.49 13.01 -10.42
CA ARG A 202 -26.51 13.84 -9.74
C ARG A 202 -26.45 15.28 -10.19
N GLU A 203 -25.23 15.84 -10.34
CA GLU A 203 -25.03 17.20 -10.88
C GLU A 203 -25.50 17.29 -12.35
N ILE A 204 -25.27 16.24 -13.14
CA ILE A 204 -25.81 16.09 -14.50
C ILE A 204 -27.35 16.02 -14.49
N GLY A 205 -27.98 15.52 -13.42
CA GLY A 205 -29.42 15.42 -13.24
C GLY A 205 -30.06 14.09 -13.67
N CYS A 206 -29.36 13.21 -14.40
CA CYS A 206 -29.93 11.95 -14.88
C CYS A 206 -29.30 10.69 -14.24
N GLY A 207 -28.36 10.86 -13.29
CA GLY A 207 -27.64 9.78 -12.64
C GLY A 207 -26.47 9.27 -13.45
N ALA A 208 -25.53 8.61 -12.77
CA ALA A 208 -24.41 7.90 -13.37
C ALA A 208 -23.86 6.84 -12.40
N HIS A 209 -23.15 5.86 -12.94
CA HIS A 209 -22.40 4.88 -12.16
C HIS A 209 -21.08 4.51 -12.89
N LEU A 210 -20.17 3.91 -12.16
CA LEU A 210 -18.88 3.48 -12.69
C LEU A 210 -19.00 2.12 -13.40
N VAL A 211 -18.53 2.03 -14.65
CA VAL A 211 -18.55 0.79 -15.44
C VAL A 211 -17.21 0.07 -15.41
N SER A 212 -16.12 0.82 -15.42
CA SER A 212 -14.77 0.27 -15.24
C SER A 212 -13.88 1.22 -14.46
N LEU A 213 -12.89 0.65 -13.79
CA LEU A 213 -11.90 1.41 -13.05
C LEU A 213 -10.56 0.67 -13.05
N ARG A 214 -9.51 1.35 -13.48
CA ARG A 214 -8.14 0.86 -13.43
C ARG A 214 -7.26 1.84 -12.67
N ARG A 215 -6.63 1.40 -11.59
CA ARG A 215 -5.64 2.22 -10.90
C ARG A 215 -4.31 2.10 -11.61
N THR A 216 -3.82 3.19 -12.19
CA THR A 216 -2.55 3.26 -12.91
C THR A 216 -1.38 3.61 -12.00
N GLN A 217 -1.67 4.29 -10.85
CA GLN A 217 -0.65 4.65 -9.87
C GLN A 217 -1.21 4.71 -8.44
N SER A 218 -0.37 4.36 -7.45
CA SER A 218 -0.66 4.49 -6.03
C SER A 218 0.60 4.97 -5.30
N GLY A 219 0.65 6.26 -4.96
CA GLY A 219 1.88 6.91 -4.49
C GLY A 219 3.01 6.76 -5.52
N PRO A 220 4.18 6.23 -5.13
CA PRO A 220 5.31 6.05 -6.05
C PRO A 220 5.16 4.82 -6.97
N PHE A 221 4.19 3.95 -6.72
CA PHE A 221 4.06 2.67 -7.43
C PHE A 221 3.20 2.83 -8.67
N THR A 222 3.73 2.48 -9.84
CA THR A 222 3.08 2.66 -11.14
C THR A 222 2.72 1.33 -11.79
N ILE A 223 1.89 1.38 -12.83
CA ILE A 223 1.44 0.18 -13.56
C ILE A 223 2.56 -0.51 -14.33
N GLU A 224 3.58 0.24 -14.74
CA GLU A 224 4.77 -0.28 -15.43
C GLU A 224 5.61 -1.18 -14.52
N GLN A 225 5.59 -0.92 -13.21
CA GLN A 225 6.25 -1.74 -12.19
C GLN A 225 5.40 -2.94 -11.77
N ALA A 226 4.09 -2.93 -12.09
CA ALA A 226 3.16 -3.92 -11.59
C ALA A 226 3.27 -5.24 -12.34
N ILE A 227 3.31 -6.34 -11.60
CA ILE A 227 3.35 -7.69 -12.15
C ILE A 227 1.93 -8.27 -12.13
N PRO A 228 1.41 -8.75 -13.27
CA PRO A 228 0.12 -9.44 -13.30
C PRO A 228 0.07 -10.59 -12.28
N LEU A 229 -1.02 -10.69 -11.52
CA LEU A 229 -1.17 -11.73 -10.50
C LEU A 229 -0.97 -13.14 -11.07
N SER A 230 -1.38 -13.38 -12.31
CA SER A 230 -1.16 -14.66 -13.02
C SER A 230 0.33 -14.99 -13.17
N LYS A 231 1.17 -14.00 -13.48
CA LYS A 231 2.62 -14.16 -13.54
C LYS A 231 3.22 -14.41 -12.16
N VAL A 232 2.77 -13.70 -11.12
CA VAL A 232 3.20 -13.95 -9.73
C VAL A 232 2.89 -15.39 -9.33
N LYS A 233 1.71 -15.90 -9.64
CA LYS A 233 1.29 -17.30 -9.36
C LYS A 233 2.13 -18.32 -10.12
N ALA A 234 2.62 -17.98 -11.30
CA ALA A 234 3.47 -18.85 -12.13
C ALA A 234 4.93 -18.94 -11.68
N LEU A 235 5.37 -18.07 -10.77
CA LEU A 235 6.74 -18.13 -10.22
C LEU A 235 7.00 -19.47 -9.51
N GLN A 236 8.14 -20.10 -9.82
CA GLN A 236 8.45 -21.47 -9.38
C GLN A 236 9.20 -21.53 -8.04
N SER A 237 9.81 -20.43 -7.60
CA SER A 237 10.66 -20.43 -6.41
C SER A 237 10.51 -19.14 -5.59
N GLU A 238 11.00 -19.19 -4.34
CA GLU A 238 11.09 -18.01 -3.47
C GLU A 238 12.11 -16.99 -4.01
N GLU A 239 13.18 -17.45 -4.67
CA GLU A 239 14.19 -16.60 -5.34
C GLU A 239 13.56 -15.79 -6.48
N ALA A 240 12.71 -16.44 -7.28
CA ALA A 240 11.98 -15.76 -8.35
C ALA A 240 11.00 -14.71 -7.80
N LEU A 241 10.35 -14.97 -6.65
CA LEU A 241 9.54 -13.95 -6.00
C LEU A 241 10.41 -12.83 -5.47
N ARG A 242 11.55 -13.15 -4.82
CA ARG A 242 12.47 -12.15 -4.25
C ARG A 242 12.95 -11.15 -5.31
N SER A 243 13.28 -11.61 -6.52
CA SER A 243 13.72 -10.72 -7.60
C SER A 243 12.64 -9.75 -8.08
N CYS A 244 11.37 -10.01 -7.71
CA CYS A 244 10.24 -9.14 -7.98
C CYS A 244 9.92 -8.16 -6.83
N LEU A 245 10.55 -8.32 -5.66
CA LEU A 245 10.28 -7.47 -4.51
C LEU A 245 11.10 -6.19 -4.55
N ILE A 246 10.45 -5.09 -4.25
CA ILE A 246 11.12 -3.83 -3.92
C ILE A 246 11.67 -3.97 -2.49
N PRO A 247 12.98 -3.81 -2.27
CA PRO A 247 13.60 -3.89 -0.95
C PRO A 247 13.03 -2.84 0.02
N LEU A 248 13.05 -3.14 1.33
CA LEU A 248 12.51 -2.25 2.37
C LEU A 248 13.09 -0.84 2.31
N LYS A 249 14.40 -0.74 2.10
CA LYS A 249 15.12 0.53 2.01
C LYS A 249 14.67 1.36 0.81
N GLU A 250 14.47 0.72 -0.33
CA GLU A 250 14.06 1.37 -1.59
C GLU A 250 12.60 1.80 -1.56
N ALA A 251 11.74 1.07 -0.83
CA ALA A 251 10.34 1.46 -0.65
C ALA A 251 10.18 2.79 0.12
N LEU A 252 11.18 3.20 0.89
CA LEU A 252 11.25 4.47 1.62
C LEU A 252 12.12 5.51 0.88
N PHE A 253 11.93 5.66 -0.41
CA PHE A 253 12.77 6.50 -1.29
C PHE A 253 12.85 7.97 -0.87
N ASP A 254 11.83 8.48 -0.20
CA ASP A 254 11.67 9.89 0.19
C ASP A 254 12.22 10.22 1.60
N LEU A 255 12.61 9.20 2.38
CA LEU A 255 13.22 9.45 3.68
C LEU A 255 14.73 9.68 3.54
N PRO A 256 15.28 10.72 4.20
CA PRO A 256 16.72 10.89 4.30
C PRO A 256 17.35 9.63 4.89
N GLU A 257 18.52 9.26 4.38
CA GLU A 257 19.23 8.06 4.78
C GLU A 257 20.49 8.37 5.56
N MET A 258 20.66 7.71 6.71
CA MET A 258 21.94 7.63 7.40
C MET A 258 22.49 6.21 7.34
N ILE A 259 23.79 6.08 7.18
CA ILE A 259 24.50 4.80 7.24
C ILE A 259 25.01 4.60 8.66
N GLY A 260 24.65 3.50 9.29
CA GLY A 260 25.13 3.14 10.61
C GLY A 260 26.28 2.14 10.53
N ASP A 261 27.30 2.34 11.36
CA ASP A 261 28.32 1.34 11.65
C ASP A 261 27.77 0.23 12.58
N ASP A 262 28.57 -0.79 12.84
CA ASP A 262 28.18 -1.94 13.68
C ASP A 262 27.79 -1.54 15.10
N SER A 263 28.40 -0.50 15.67
CA SER A 263 28.10 0.00 17.02
C SER A 263 26.72 0.65 17.06
N LEU A 264 26.45 1.55 16.13
CA LEU A 264 25.16 2.21 16.00
C LEU A 264 24.04 1.23 15.65
N VAL A 265 24.29 0.29 14.73
CA VAL A 265 23.33 -0.77 14.37
C VAL A 265 22.95 -1.59 15.60
N ARG A 266 23.95 -2.03 16.39
CA ARG A 266 23.72 -2.77 17.63
C ARG A 266 22.92 -1.97 18.63
N LYS A 267 23.31 -0.69 18.87
CA LYS A 267 22.62 0.23 19.76
C LYS A 267 21.15 0.38 19.42
N VAL A 268 20.85 0.63 18.13
CA VAL A 268 19.48 0.82 17.62
C VAL A 268 18.66 -0.45 17.68
N ARG A 269 19.26 -1.62 17.43
CA ARG A 269 18.57 -2.93 17.55
C ARG A 269 18.07 -3.22 18.95
N TYR A 270 18.79 -2.75 19.98
CA TYR A 270 18.32 -2.81 21.36
C TYR A 270 17.31 -1.69 21.71
N GLY A 271 16.86 -0.92 20.75
CA GLY A 271 15.88 0.15 20.96
C GLY A 271 16.45 1.37 21.68
N LYS A 272 17.78 1.49 21.78
CA LYS A 272 18.42 2.61 22.46
C LYS A 272 18.43 3.86 21.59
N GLU A 273 18.24 5.02 22.23
CA GLU A 273 18.34 6.33 21.59
C GLU A 273 19.79 6.61 21.19
N MET A 274 19.98 7.38 20.12
CA MET A 274 21.28 7.89 19.69
C MET A 274 21.48 9.30 20.21
N VAL A 275 22.61 9.52 20.89
CA VAL A 275 23.00 10.82 21.44
C VAL A 275 24.09 11.46 20.59
N ALA A 276 24.35 12.76 20.79
CA ALA A 276 25.25 13.52 19.94
C ALA A 276 26.67 12.91 19.83
N ARG A 277 27.23 12.38 20.93
CA ARG A 277 28.55 11.72 20.92
C ARG A 277 28.62 10.42 20.10
N ASP A 278 27.49 9.81 19.77
CA ASP A 278 27.46 8.59 18.98
C ASP A 278 27.56 8.86 17.46
N LEU A 279 27.48 10.13 17.08
CA LEU A 279 27.26 10.55 15.70
C LEU A 279 28.39 11.43 15.19
N ASP A 280 28.80 11.21 13.96
CA ASP A 280 29.66 12.13 13.23
C ASP A 280 28.75 13.09 12.44
N PRO A 281 28.70 14.39 12.80
CA PRO A 281 27.85 15.36 12.15
C PRO A 281 28.10 15.48 10.65
N ASP A 282 29.32 15.25 10.17
CA ASP A 282 29.68 15.43 8.77
C ASP A 282 29.10 14.32 7.87
N THR A 283 28.78 13.17 8.45
CA THR A 283 28.20 12.02 7.71
C THR A 283 26.68 12.02 7.66
N LEU A 284 26.04 12.90 8.44
CA LEU A 284 24.58 12.91 8.54
C LEU A 284 23.91 13.66 7.36
N PRO A 285 22.79 13.13 6.84
CA PRO A 285 22.00 13.84 5.86
C PRO A 285 21.36 15.11 6.46
N PRO A 286 20.85 16.04 5.65
CA PRO A 286 20.02 17.12 6.17
C PRO A 286 18.72 16.57 6.76
N PHE A 287 18.30 17.13 7.90
CA PHE A 287 17.01 16.82 8.54
C PHE A 287 16.52 17.95 9.44
N GLU A 288 15.21 17.98 9.64
CA GLU A 288 14.52 18.88 10.56
C GLU A 288 14.10 18.15 11.85
N GLU A 289 13.71 18.90 12.88
CA GLU A 289 13.15 18.32 14.12
C GLU A 289 11.87 17.52 13.82
N LYS A 290 11.69 16.38 14.48
CA LYS A 290 10.57 15.45 14.33
C LYS A 290 10.47 14.79 12.95
N GLN A 291 11.44 14.97 12.07
CA GLN A 291 11.49 14.31 10.77
C GLN A 291 11.84 12.82 10.93
N TRP A 292 11.28 12.01 10.06
CA TRP A 292 11.66 10.61 9.93
C TRP A 292 12.87 10.46 9.02
N LEU A 293 13.77 9.57 9.42
CA LEU A 293 14.94 9.15 8.64
C LEU A 293 14.95 7.63 8.59
N LYS A 294 15.54 7.07 7.55
CA LYS A 294 15.88 5.66 7.49
C LYS A 294 17.36 5.48 7.87
N MET A 295 17.61 4.48 8.74
CA MET A 295 18.95 4.02 9.02
C MET A 295 19.19 2.69 8.32
N SER A 296 20.27 2.59 7.57
CA SER A 296 20.69 1.36 6.91
C SER A 296 22.13 1.00 7.26
N SER A 297 22.52 -0.24 7.00
CA SER A 297 23.91 -0.66 6.97
C SER A 297 24.20 -1.42 5.66
N PRO A 298 25.47 -1.47 5.21
CA PRO A 298 25.85 -2.21 4.01
C PRO A 298 25.50 -3.71 4.08
N GLU A 299 25.58 -4.30 5.29
CA GLU A 299 25.36 -5.74 5.48
C GLU A 299 23.90 -6.11 5.67
N ASP A 300 23.11 -5.25 6.33
CA ASP A 300 21.76 -5.57 6.81
C ASP A 300 20.65 -4.90 6.01
N GLY A 301 20.99 -3.96 5.13
CA GLY A 301 20.00 -3.13 4.44
C GLY A 301 19.31 -2.17 5.41
N LEU A 302 17.97 -2.09 5.41
CA LEU A 302 17.22 -1.24 6.34
C LEU A 302 17.29 -1.79 7.77
N VAL A 303 17.83 -0.99 8.70
CA VAL A 303 17.96 -1.31 10.14
C VAL A 303 16.82 -0.73 10.95
N ALA A 304 16.50 0.54 10.73
CA ALA A 304 15.46 1.21 11.50
C ALA A 304 14.88 2.43 10.77
N ILE A 305 13.69 2.83 11.20
CA ILE A 305 13.17 4.17 11.01
C ILE A 305 13.37 4.94 12.32
N LEU A 306 13.94 6.10 12.20
CA LEU A 306 14.31 7.00 13.29
C LEU A 306 13.46 8.26 13.22
N GLN A 307 13.27 8.91 14.35
CA GLN A 307 12.74 10.28 14.41
C GLN A 307 13.79 11.19 15.05
N SER A 308 14.06 12.31 14.40
CA SER A 308 14.94 13.34 14.95
C SER A 308 14.30 14.03 16.15
N ALA A 309 15.09 14.32 17.17
CA ALA A 309 14.68 15.05 18.37
C ALA A 309 15.16 16.51 18.36
N ILE A 310 16.03 16.86 17.41
CA ILE A 310 16.60 18.20 17.21
C ILE A 310 16.77 18.43 15.70
N ARG A 311 17.11 19.64 15.30
CA ARG A 311 17.52 19.96 13.92
C ARG A 311 18.98 19.60 13.70
N ARG A 312 19.34 19.28 12.44
CA ARG A 312 20.73 18.94 12.09
C ARG A 312 21.72 20.05 12.49
N GLY A 313 21.38 21.31 12.26
CA GLY A 313 22.26 22.45 12.58
C GLY A 313 22.54 22.65 14.08
N GLU A 314 21.79 22.01 14.95
CA GLU A 314 21.95 22.13 16.42
C GLU A 314 22.94 21.11 16.98
N ILE A 315 23.35 20.08 16.23
CA ILE A 315 24.20 18.97 16.76
C ILE A 315 25.53 19.48 17.34
N GLY A 316 26.19 20.42 16.68
CA GLY A 316 27.47 20.96 17.14
C GLY A 316 27.36 21.88 18.38
N ALA A 317 26.15 22.34 18.70
CA ALA A 317 25.89 23.26 19.81
C ALA A 317 25.32 22.56 21.06
N VAL A 318 24.93 21.26 20.96
CA VAL A 318 24.35 20.52 22.08
C VAL A 318 25.38 19.68 22.82
N GLY A 319 25.08 19.37 24.09
CA GLY A 319 25.96 18.51 24.92
C GLY A 319 26.04 17.06 24.38
N PRO A 320 27.07 16.30 24.69
CA PRO A 320 27.38 14.99 24.15
C PRO A 320 26.27 13.94 24.43
N ASP A 321 25.54 14.10 25.51
CA ASP A 321 24.44 13.19 25.92
C ASP A 321 23.07 13.61 25.41
N ARG A 322 23.01 14.69 24.63
CA ARG A 322 21.72 15.12 24.01
C ARG A 322 21.23 14.10 23.02
N VAL A 323 19.96 13.65 23.18
CA VAL A 323 19.31 12.74 22.25
C VAL A 323 19.10 13.45 20.91
N VAL A 324 19.59 12.83 19.85
CA VAL A 324 19.46 13.29 18.45
C VAL A 324 18.43 12.46 17.71
N PHE A 325 18.46 11.13 17.86
CA PHE A 325 17.51 10.24 17.21
C PHE A 325 16.89 9.23 18.15
N ARG A 326 15.58 8.97 17.91
CA ARG A 326 14.80 7.92 18.58
C ARG A 326 14.40 6.85 17.58
N PRO A 327 14.67 5.56 17.83
CA PRO A 327 14.14 4.48 17.01
C PRO A 327 12.63 4.41 17.14
N ILE A 328 11.92 4.57 16.00
CA ILE A 328 10.45 4.44 15.92
C ILE A 328 10.06 3.03 15.49
N ARG A 329 10.88 2.44 14.60
CA ARG A 329 10.67 1.07 14.12
C ARG A 329 12.01 0.42 13.84
N VAL A 330 12.19 -0.79 14.36
CA VAL A 330 13.41 -1.59 14.15
C VAL A 330 13.06 -2.82 13.31
N PHE A 331 13.95 -3.14 12.37
CA PHE A 331 13.84 -4.28 11.48
C PHE A 331 14.89 -5.33 11.88
N GLN A 332 14.43 -6.59 11.97
CA GLN A 332 15.31 -7.69 12.32
C GLN A 332 15.82 -8.35 11.04
N ASN A 333 17.12 -8.59 10.96
CA ASN A 333 17.71 -9.41 9.92
C ASN A 333 18.05 -10.79 10.53
N GLU A 334 17.55 -11.88 9.92
CA GLU A 334 17.77 -13.26 10.44
C GLU A 334 19.24 -13.65 10.56
N LYS A 335 20.14 -12.98 9.81
CA LYS A 335 21.59 -13.23 9.95
C LYS A 335 22.14 -12.91 11.34
N THR A 336 21.51 -11.98 12.05
CA THR A 336 21.96 -11.51 13.35
C THR A 336 21.42 -12.36 14.50
N VAL A 337 20.19 -12.84 14.42
CA VAL A 337 19.57 -13.69 15.45
C VAL A 337 20.35 -15.00 15.65
N ARG A 338 20.97 -15.54 14.59
CA ARG A 338 21.77 -16.78 14.67
C ARG A 338 23.16 -16.60 15.32
N LYS A 339 23.71 -15.38 15.35
CA LYS A 339 24.98 -15.15 16.04
C LYS A 339 24.80 -15.07 17.57
N GLU A 340 23.62 -14.68 18.03
CA GLU A 340 23.32 -14.54 19.48
C GLU A 340 22.86 -15.86 20.11
N GLU A 341 22.29 -16.82 19.36
CA GLU A 341 21.96 -18.17 19.85
C GLU A 341 23.15 -19.14 19.86
N SER A 342 24.33 -18.69 19.40
CA SER A 342 25.55 -19.51 19.29
C SER A 342 26.68 -19.08 20.24
N ILE A 343 26.37 -18.23 21.22
CA ILE A 343 27.27 -17.84 22.33
C ILE A 343 26.63 -18.36 23.65
#